data_ba0704b99b5fdb3713ec55482eefcddc
#
_entry.id   ba0704b99b5fdb3713ec55482eefcddc
#
_cell.length_a   1.000
_cell.length_b   1.000
_cell.length_c   1.000
_cell.angle_alpha   90.00
_cell.angle_beta   90.00
_cell.angle_gamma   90.00
#
_symmetry.space_group_name_H-M   'P 1'
#
loop_
_entity.id
_entity.type
_entity.pdbx_description
1 polymer ?
#
loop_
_entity_poly.entity_id
_entity_poly.type
_entity_poly.pdbx_seq_one_letter_code
_entity_poly.pdbx_strand_id
1 'polypeptide(L)'
;RKVDDVKDAWDGIASDFSTDIDVGKIVGDDRKGSSLVDIVNLFTNRYDAIRKILRNQCGFRESNTISEVDKEKKRYRSYNIIGIITSSRRTKSGGIMIEIEDKSGVMSAFVRKEDSASQSLLVDDVVGITGSYGKDSDIFWIDRVQFGDILPKHINKGGKDFDPVSIAFISDIHMGSKYFLEDTWDKMMKWMNEDELAKNIKYLVMAGDVCDGIGIYPGQENNLIFDNAYDQYEMAARKLDLLPDHITPIILPGNHDAVRPAQPQPMLEHTIQQQFNSAIHTGNPCRANLSGIELLAYHGQGMDDIIPKLDHVTYENSIEGMKEMLKRRHMVITDVPDIFVTGHTHSHAYEWYRGVPCVVSSTMQGQTDFMNMLGYASQKGFLTLYNIQNREAKVVPFHANDDIDF
;
A
#
# COMPACT_ATOMS: atom_id res chain seq x y z
N ARG A 1 -31.55 -2.28 2.52
CA ARG A 1 -31.78 -3.45 1.64
C ARG A 1 -31.56 -4.70 2.47
N LYS A 2 -32.54 -5.62 2.44
CA LYS A 2 -32.52 -6.82 3.27
C LYS A 2 -31.36 -7.75 2.88
N VAL A 3 -30.76 -8.38 3.86
CA VAL A 3 -29.67 -9.37 3.79
C VAL A 3 -29.99 -10.61 2.92
N ASP A 4 -31.24 -10.76 2.47
CA ASP A 4 -31.72 -11.94 1.73
C ASP A 4 -31.33 -11.99 0.24
N ASP A 5 -30.83 -10.89 -0.36
CA ASP A 5 -30.49 -10.82 -1.80
C ASP A 5 -29.02 -11.23 -2.12
N VAL A 6 -28.27 -11.73 -1.14
CA VAL A 6 -26.81 -11.97 -1.26
C VAL A 6 -26.45 -13.46 -1.48
N LYS A 7 -27.42 -14.37 -1.42
CA LYS A 7 -27.14 -15.81 -1.45
C LYS A 7 -26.69 -16.38 -2.80
N ASP A 8 -26.94 -15.70 -3.92
CA ASP A 8 -26.81 -16.35 -5.25
C ASP A 8 -25.48 -16.06 -5.98
N ALA A 9 -24.52 -15.33 -5.41
CA ALA A 9 -23.37 -14.84 -6.17
C ALA A 9 -22.04 -15.53 -5.89
N TRP A 10 -21.92 -16.36 -4.83
CA TRP A 10 -20.64 -16.93 -4.40
C TRP A 10 -20.78 -18.42 -4.03
N ASP A 11 -21.03 -19.26 -5.02
CA ASP A 11 -21.36 -20.68 -4.84
C ASP A 11 -20.12 -21.61 -4.82
N GLY A 12 -18.89 -21.07 -4.92
CA GLY A 12 -17.69 -21.89 -4.95
C GLY A 12 -17.31 -22.44 -3.57
N ILE A 13 -16.89 -23.71 -3.52
CA ILE A 13 -16.29 -24.32 -2.33
C ILE A 13 -14.77 -24.38 -2.53
N ALA A 14 -14.03 -23.59 -1.79
CA ALA A 14 -12.58 -23.41 -1.99
C ALA A 14 -11.77 -24.68 -1.76
N SER A 15 -12.27 -25.67 -1.00
CA SER A 15 -11.66 -26.98 -0.83
C SER A 15 -11.61 -27.79 -2.12
N ASP A 16 -12.48 -27.51 -3.10
CA ASP A 16 -12.54 -28.23 -4.38
C ASP A 16 -11.47 -27.74 -5.37
N PHE A 17 -10.81 -26.62 -5.06
CA PHE A 17 -9.79 -26.01 -5.90
C PHE A 17 -8.41 -26.16 -5.28
N SER A 18 -7.41 -26.45 -6.10
CA SER A 18 -6.01 -26.47 -5.67
C SER A 18 -5.53 -25.06 -5.29
N THR A 19 -4.59 -24.98 -4.35
CA THR A 19 -3.87 -23.74 -4.06
C THR A 19 -2.95 -23.43 -5.24
N ASP A 20 -3.16 -22.30 -5.90
CA ASP A 20 -2.32 -21.80 -6.99
C ASP A 20 -1.74 -20.43 -6.57
N ILE A 21 -0.49 -20.47 -6.12
CA ILE A 21 0.24 -19.30 -5.63
C ILE A 21 1.61 -19.25 -6.29
N ASP A 22 1.90 -18.15 -6.96
CA ASP A 22 3.25 -17.78 -7.37
C ASP A 22 3.66 -16.51 -6.63
N VAL A 23 4.58 -16.63 -5.69
CA VAL A 23 5.16 -15.49 -4.98
C VAL A 23 6.32 -14.98 -5.82
N GLY A 24 6.21 -13.76 -6.29
CA GLY A 24 7.28 -13.06 -6.99
C GLY A 24 8.57 -12.99 -6.16
N LYS A 25 9.67 -12.56 -6.76
CA LYS A 25 10.94 -12.42 -6.06
C LYS A 25 10.75 -11.63 -4.76
N ILE A 26 11.10 -12.26 -3.64
CA ILE A 26 11.04 -11.62 -2.32
C ILE A 26 12.05 -10.48 -2.30
N VAL A 27 11.55 -9.27 -2.19
CA VAL A 27 12.37 -8.07 -2.13
C VAL A 27 12.87 -7.92 -0.70
N GLY A 28 14.17 -7.67 -0.53
CA GLY A 28 14.74 -7.44 0.81
C GLY A 28 15.37 -8.65 1.49
N ASP A 29 15.43 -9.80 0.82
CA ASP A 29 16.11 -11.00 1.34
C ASP A 29 17.66 -10.83 1.45
N ASP A 30 18.20 -9.75 0.91
CA ASP A 30 19.62 -9.42 1.05
C ASP A 30 19.89 -8.80 2.42
N ARG A 31 20.52 -9.57 3.30
CA ARG A 31 20.90 -9.17 4.68
C ARG A 31 22.13 -8.26 4.73
N LYS A 32 22.71 -7.89 3.59
CA LYS A 32 23.84 -6.96 3.53
C LYS A 32 23.37 -5.52 3.68
N GLY A 33 24.11 -4.73 4.44
CA GLY A 33 23.88 -3.29 4.54
C GLY A 33 23.99 -2.62 3.16
N SER A 34 23.15 -1.64 2.89
CA SER A 34 23.18 -0.86 1.65
C SER A 34 24.40 0.07 1.62
N SER A 35 25.11 0.07 0.51
CA SER A 35 26.17 1.04 0.25
C SER A 35 25.59 2.35 -0.32
N LEU A 36 26.38 3.43 -0.33
CA LEU A 36 25.98 4.68 -1.00
C LEU A 36 25.65 4.45 -2.49
N VAL A 37 26.36 3.52 -3.14
CA VAL A 37 26.12 3.14 -4.53
C VAL A 37 24.73 2.51 -4.70
N ASP A 38 24.31 1.67 -3.76
CA ASP A 38 22.98 1.04 -3.80
C ASP A 38 21.87 2.08 -3.68
N ILE A 39 22.05 3.09 -2.82
CA ILE A 39 21.11 4.20 -2.67
C ILE A 39 21.03 5.01 -3.97
N VAL A 40 22.16 5.37 -4.56
CA VAL A 40 22.19 6.10 -5.87
C VAL A 40 21.53 5.26 -6.96
N ASN A 41 21.78 3.96 -7.00
CA ASN A 41 21.16 3.06 -7.96
C ASN A 41 19.63 2.99 -7.77
N LEU A 42 19.14 2.97 -6.51
CA LEU A 42 17.71 2.98 -6.21
C LEU A 42 17.01 4.19 -6.83
N PHE A 43 17.54 5.40 -6.59
CA PHE A 43 16.97 6.64 -7.15
C PHE A 43 17.09 6.70 -8.67
N THR A 44 18.24 6.26 -9.20
CA THR A 44 18.46 6.23 -10.66
C THR A 44 17.50 5.26 -11.34
N ASN A 45 17.33 4.06 -10.81
CA ASN A 45 16.41 3.06 -11.35
C ASN A 45 14.96 3.55 -11.27
N ARG A 46 14.57 4.17 -10.15
CA ARG A 46 13.25 4.79 -9.99
C ARG A 46 13.01 5.87 -11.04
N TYR A 47 13.95 6.79 -11.20
CA TYR A 47 13.88 7.85 -12.21
C TYR A 47 13.72 7.26 -13.62
N ASP A 48 14.57 6.31 -14.01
CA ASP A 48 14.54 5.72 -15.34
C ASP A 48 13.23 4.97 -15.63
N ALA A 49 12.72 4.21 -14.64
CA ALA A 49 11.48 3.46 -14.78
C ALA A 49 10.28 4.42 -14.97
N ILE A 50 10.14 5.43 -14.12
CA ILE A 50 9.02 6.38 -14.22
C ILE A 50 9.17 7.30 -15.45
N ARG A 51 10.40 7.70 -15.81
CA ARG A 51 10.66 8.42 -17.05
C ARG A 51 10.20 7.65 -18.28
N LYS A 52 10.43 6.33 -18.32
CA LYS A 52 9.95 5.46 -19.41
C LYS A 52 8.41 5.47 -19.47
N ILE A 53 7.74 5.43 -18.33
CA ILE A 53 6.28 5.52 -18.25
C ILE A 53 5.78 6.87 -18.79
N LEU A 54 6.34 7.99 -18.31
CA LEU A 54 5.95 9.34 -18.71
C LEU A 54 6.16 9.56 -20.22
N ARG A 55 7.26 9.07 -20.79
CA ARG A 55 7.53 9.17 -22.22
C ARG A 55 6.53 8.37 -23.05
N ASN A 56 6.17 7.18 -22.61
CA ASN A 56 5.31 6.28 -23.38
C ASN A 56 3.82 6.59 -23.25
N GLN A 57 3.37 7.07 -22.09
CA GLN A 57 1.95 7.16 -21.75
C GLN A 57 1.42 8.60 -21.69
N CYS A 58 2.26 9.58 -21.37
CA CYS A 58 1.80 10.90 -20.95
C CYS A 58 2.18 12.05 -21.88
N GLY A 59 2.62 11.76 -23.09
CA GLY A 59 2.94 12.81 -24.08
C GLY A 59 4.30 13.48 -23.88
N PHE A 60 5.19 12.89 -23.07
CA PHE A 60 6.56 13.37 -22.86
C PHE A 60 7.59 12.63 -23.73
N ARG A 61 7.17 12.10 -24.89
CA ARG A 61 8.05 11.34 -25.79
C ARG A 61 9.26 12.18 -26.21
N GLU A 62 9.05 13.45 -26.49
CA GLU A 62 10.06 14.43 -26.87
C GLU A 62 10.30 15.40 -25.71
N SER A 63 10.77 14.87 -24.56
CA SER A 63 11.18 15.68 -23.43
C SER A 63 12.61 16.19 -23.62
N ASN A 64 12.82 17.46 -23.25
CA ASN A 64 14.13 18.09 -23.18
C ASN A 64 14.84 17.68 -21.89
N THR A 65 16.16 17.68 -21.91
CA THR A 65 16.96 17.63 -20.69
C THR A 65 17.08 19.03 -20.09
N ILE A 66 17.32 19.11 -18.76
CA ILE A 66 17.51 20.39 -18.08
C ILE A 66 18.67 21.17 -18.70
N SER A 67 19.80 20.48 -19.02
CA SER A 67 20.96 21.11 -19.66
C SER A 67 20.66 21.70 -21.04
N GLU A 68 19.77 21.06 -21.83
CA GLU A 68 19.34 21.61 -23.13
C GLU A 68 18.50 22.88 -22.94
N VAL A 69 17.57 22.85 -22.00
CA VAL A 69 16.70 23.99 -21.69
C VAL A 69 17.50 25.17 -21.17
N ASP A 70 18.48 24.94 -20.27
CA ASP A 70 19.35 25.99 -19.74
C ASP A 70 20.27 26.61 -20.78
N LYS A 71 20.77 25.83 -21.72
CA LYS A 71 21.59 26.35 -22.84
C LYS A 71 20.77 27.20 -23.82
N GLU A 72 19.54 26.77 -24.09
CA GLU A 72 18.66 27.52 -25.01
C GLU A 72 18.08 28.76 -24.33
N LYS A 73 17.59 28.67 -23.11
CA LYS A 73 16.84 29.69 -22.33
C LYS A 73 15.97 30.62 -23.17
N LYS A 74 15.30 30.05 -24.19
CA LYS A 74 14.39 30.83 -25.04
C LYS A 74 13.15 31.19 -24.22
N ARG A 75 12.94 32.49 -24.04
CA ARG A 75 11.80 33.03 -23.28
C ARG A 75 10.50 32.73 -24.01
N TYR A 76 9.45 32.42 -23.25
CA TYR A 76 8.12 32.07 -23.76
C TYR A 76 8.07 30.82 -24.67
N ARG A 77 9.17 30.10 -24.83
CA ARG A 77 9.14 28.78 -25.46
C ARG A 77 8.72 27.76 -24.43
N SER A 78 7.73 26.94 -24.75
CA SER A 78 7.31 25.82 -23.93
C SER A 78 8.29 24.65 -24.07
N TYR A 79 8.67 24.07 -22.95
CA TYR A 79 9.54 22.89 -22.84
C TYR A 79 8.85 21.81 -22.05
N ASN A 80 9.12 20.55 -22.39
CA ASN A 80 8.73 19.38 -21.64
C ASN A 80 9.97 18.80 -20.96
N ILE A 81 9.96 18.66 -19.65
CA ILE A 81 11.07 18.14 -18.84
C ILE A 81 10.56 17.01 -17.96
N ILE A 82 11.37 15.96 -17.79
CA ILE A 82 11.10 14.90 -16.81
C ILE A 82 12.24 14.95 -15.79
N GLY A 83 11.88 15.04 -14.50
CA GLY A 83 12.85 15.08 -13.43
C GLY A 83 12.30 14.55 -12.11
N ILE A 84 13.20 14.40 -11.13
CA ILE A 84 12.90 14.08 -9.75
C ILE A 84 12.90 15.39 -8.94
N ILE A 85 11.92 15.55 -8.05
CA ILE A 85 11.84 16.71 -7.17
C ILE A 85 12.78 16.50 -5.99
N THR A 86 13.78 17.37 -5.86
CA THR A 86 14.77 17.31 -4.77
C THR A 86 14.45 18.28 -3.62
N SER A 87 13.65 19.32 -3.90
CA SER A 87 13.20 20.29 -2.90
C SER A 87 11.81 20.79 -3.27
N SER A 88 10.96 21.00 -2.26
CA SER A 88 9.62 21.56 -2.41
C SER A 88 9.32 22.49 -1.23
N ARG A 89 8.95 23.75 -1.49
CA ARG A 89 8.59 24.71 -0.45
C ARG A 89 7.44 25.61 -0.87
N ARG A 90 6.51 25.86 0.02
CA ARG A 90 5.45 26.86 -0.19
C ARG A 90 6.03 28.27 -0.08
N THR A 91 5.63 29.15 -0.97
CA THR A 91 5.98 30.57 -0.95
C THR A 91 4.95 31.38 -0.16
N LYS A 92 5.29 32.61 0.25
CA LYS A 92 4.37 33.52 0.93
C LYS A 92 3.11 33.84 0.10
N SER A 93 3.21 33.78 -1.22
CA SER A 93 2.09 33.98 -2.15
C SER A 93 1.20 32.73 -2.32
N GLY A 94 1.57 31.61 -1.69
CA GLY A 94 0.81 30.35 -1.71
C GLY A 94 1.15 29.40 -2.87
N GLY A 95 2.01 29.81 -3.82
CA GLY A 95 2.54 28.89 -4.83
C GLY A 95 3.66 28.01 -4.27
N ILE A 96 4.15 27.06 -5.06
CA ILE A 96 5.23 26.15 -4.69
C ILE A 96 6.47 26.41 -5.55
N MET A 97 7.59 26.63 -4.87
CA MET A 97 8.92 26.59 -5.48
C MET A 97 9.49 25.19 -5.32
N ILE A 98 9.90 24.57 -6.41
CA ILE A 98 10.57 23.27 -6.44
C ILE A 98 11.97 23.38 -7.02
N GLU A 99 12.84 22.48 -6.61
CA GLU A 99 14.01 22.09 -7.38
C GLU A 99 13.74 20.73 -8.02
N ILE A 100 13.98 20.64 -9.32
CA ILE A 100 13.82 19.44 -10.11
C ILE A 100 15.14 19.08 -10.77
N GLU A 101 15.51 17.81 -10.70
CA GLU A 101 16.78 17.28 -11.17
C GLU A 101 16.57 16.20 -12.23
N ASP A 102 17.41 16.19 -13.25
CA ASP A 102 17.60 15.07 -14.17
C ASP A 102 19.08 14.69 -14.22
N LYS A 103 19.44 13.71 -15.03
CA LYS A 103 20.85 13.27 -15.18
C LYS A 103 21.78 14.36 -15.75
N SER A 104 21.26 15.48 -16.21
CA SER A 104 22.01 16.54 -16.90
C SER A 104 22.18 17.81 -16.05
N GLY A 105 21.37 18.00 -15.02
CA GLY A 105 21.44 19.18 -14.14
C GLY A 105 20.23 19.33 -13.22
N VAL A 106 20.21 20.48 -12.51
CA VAL A 106 19.14 20.88 -11.57
C VAL A 106 18.56 22.21 -12.03
N MET A 107 17.26 22.38 -11.87
CA MET A 107 16.51 23.57 -12.25
C MET A 107 15.55 23.99 -11.13
N SER A 108 15.47 25.32 -10.86
CA SER A 108 14.43 25.88 -10.02
C SER A 108 13.17 26.16 -10.83
N ALA A 109 12.03 25.67 -10.37
CA ALA A 109 10.76 25.84 -11.05
C ALA A 109 9.65 26.27 -10.07
N PHE A 110 8.63 26.95 -10.58
CA PHE A 110 7.55 27.50 -9.80
C PHE A 110 6.18 27.08 -10.33
N VAL A 111 5.33 26.59 -9.40
CA VAL A 111 3.92 26.29 -9.66
C VAL A 111 3.05 27.33 -8.99
N ARG A 112 2.09 27.90 -9.73
CA ARG A 112 1.16 28.90 -9.20
C ARG A 112 0.19 28.26 -8.20
N LYS A 113 -0.31 29.04 -7.25
CA LYS A 113 -1.26 28.60 -6.23
C LYS A 113 -2.55 28.04 -6.83
N GLU A 114 -3.01 28.63 -7.94
CA GLU A 114 -4.27 28.28 -8.61
C GLU A 114 -4.21 26.91 -9.32
N ASP A 115 -3.00 26.41 -9.57
CA ASP A 115 -2.84 25.09 -10.20
C ASP A 115 -3.06 23.97 -9.18
N SER A 116 -3.96 23.04 -9.48
CA SER A 116 -4.27 21.89 -8.61
C SER A 116 -3.02 21.06 -8.27
N ALA A 117 -2.03 21.04 -9.17
CA ALA A 117 -0.74 20.40 -8.94
C ALA A 117 0.05 21.05 -7.80
N SER A 118 -0.21 22.33 -7.45
CA SER A 118 0.49 23.02 -6.36
C SER A 118 0.25 22.41 -4.98
N GLN A 119 -0.78 21.57 -4.83
CA GLN A 119 -1.13 20.96 -3.55
C GLN A 119 -0.58 19.56 -3.37
N SER A 120 0.08 18.98 -4.38
CA SER A 120 0.39 17.56 -4.41
C SER A 120 1.83 17.18 -4.79
N LEU A 121 2.76 18.15 -4.91
CA LEU A 121 4.15 17.85 -5.26
C LEU A 121 4.99 17.55 -4.01
N LEU A 122 5.54 16.36 -3.96
CA LEU A 122 6.40 15.90 -2.87
C LEU A 122 7.85 15.75 -3.32
N VAL A 123 8.78 15.87 -2.37
CA VAL A 123 10.18 15.46 -2.59
C VAL A 123 10.19 13.99 -2.98
N ASP A 124 11.12 13.62 -3.87
CA ASP A 124 11.27 12.30 -4.48
C ASP A 124 10.19 11.93 -5.53
N ASP A 125 9.22 12.79 -5.82
CA ASP A 125 8.35 12.56 -6.96
C ASP A 125 9.12 12.66 -8.27
N VAL A 126 8.91 11.70 -9.16
CA VAL A 126 9.37 11.78 -10.55
C VAL A 126 8.18 12.22 -11.40
N VAL A 127 8.30 13.41 -11.98
CA VAL A 127 7.21 14.05 -12.72
C VAL A 127 7.67 14.55 -14.08
N GLY A 128 6.72 14.63 -15.02
CA GLY A 128 6.84 15.44 -16.21
C GLY A 128 6.29 16.83 -15.95
N ILE A 129 7.03 17.86 -16.30
CA ILE A 129 6.58 19.25 -16.26
C ILE A 129 6.60 19.87 -17.65
N THR A 130 5.58 20.68 -17.92
CA THR A 130 5.55 21.56 -19.11
C THR A 130 5.56 22.99 -18.62
N GLY A 131 6.37 23.85 -19.22
CA GLY A 131 6.47 25.26 -18.80
C GLY A 131 7.45 26.07 -19.63
N SER A 132 7.74 27.28 -19.17
CA SER A 132 8.60 28.24 -19.90
C SER A 132 9.30 29.21 -18.94
N TYR A 133 10.37 29.84 -19.43
CA TYR A 133 10.96 30.99 -18.74
C TYR A 133 10.18 32.28 -19.04
N GLY A 134 9.90 33.07 -18.00
CA GLY A 134 9.32 34.41 -18.13
C GLY A 134 10.31 35.45 -18.68
N LYS A 135 9.83 36.70 -18.92
CA LYS A 135 10.59 37.76 -19.57
C LYS A 135 11.88 38.14 -18.83
N ASP A 136 11.82 38.21 -17.49
CA ASP A 136 12.88 38.72 -16.65
C ASP A 136 13.18 37.80 -15.45
N SER A 137 12.95 36.48 -15.63
CA SER A 137 13.09 35.50 -14.56
C SER A 137 13.96 34.33 -15.00
N ASP A 138 14.88 33.93 -14.14
CA ASP A 138 15.62 32.67 -14.27
C ASP A 138 14.85 31.49 -13.68
N ILE A 139 13.62 31.72 -13.19
CA ILE A 139 12.74 30.69 -12.68
C ILE A 139 11.91 30.13 -13.82
N PHE A 140 11.86 28.81 -13.92
CA PHE A 140 11.01 28.11 -14.85
C PHE A 140 9.56 28.08 -14.32
N TRP A 141 8.62 28.63 -15.08
CA TRP A 141 7.20 28.66 -14.73
C TRP A 141 6.52 27.42 -15.26
N ILE A 142 5.95 26.62 -14.35
CA ILE A 142 5.25 25.39 -14.68
C ILE A 142 3.81 25.70 -15.04
N ASP A 143 3.38 25.27 -16.22
CA ASP A 143 2.00 25.37 -16.71
C ASP A 143 1.24 24.05 -16.50
N ARG A 144 1.94 22.91 -16.46
CA ARG A 144 1.36 21.59 -16.27
C ARG A 144 2.34 20.65 -15.57
N VAL A 145 1.80 19.86 -14.63
CA VAL A 145 2.50 18.73 -14.00
C VAL A 145 1.81 17.44 -14.41
N GLN A 146 2.58 16.42 -14.70
CA GLN A 146 2.12 15.09 -15.06
C GLN A 146 2.84 14.04 -14.23
N PHE A 147 2.07 13.27 -13.47
CA PHE A 147 2.56 12.05 -12.81
C PHE A 147 2.59 10.87 -13.77
N GLY A 148 3.43 9.88 -13.48
CA GLY A 148 3.46 8.60 -14.20
C GLY A 148 2.30 7.67 -13.81
N ASP A 149 1.11 8.22 -13.59
CA ASP A 149 -0.06 7.54 -13.07
C ASP A 149 -0.36 6.22 -13.81
N ILE A 150 -1.07 5.30 -13.14
CA ILE A 150 -1.50 4.06 -13.77
C ILE A 150 -2.52 4.38 -14.88
N LEU A 151 -2.42 3.67 -16.00
CA LEU A 151 -3.47 3.74 -17.02
C LEU A 151 -4.74 3.05 -16.48
N PRO A 152 -5.93 3.56 -16.86
CA PRO A 152 -7.16 2.87 -16.52
C PRO A 152 -7.11 1.42 -16.99
N LYS A 153 -7.20 0.50 -16.03
CA LYS A 153 -7.26 -0.92 -16.33
C LYS A 153 -8.70 -1.27 -16.70
N HIS A 154 -8.91 -1.75 -17.93
CA HIS A 154 -10.20 -2.31 -18.27
C HIS A 154 -10.36 -3.60 -17.47
N ILE A 155 -11.27 -3.58 -16.51
CA ILE A 155 -11.68 -4.77 -15.80
C ILE A 155 -12.41 -5.62 -16.82
N ASN A 156 -11.78 -6.67 -17.31
CA ASN A 156 -12.55 -7.77 -17.86
C ASN A 156 -13.39 -8.29 -16.68
N LYS A 157 -14.69 -7.95 -16.68
CA LYS A 157 -15.63 -8.48 -15.69
C LYS A 157 -15.37 -9.96 -15.64
N GLY A 158 -15.14 -10.49 -14.43
CA GLY A 158 -14.74 -11.84 -14.16
C GLY A 158 -15.30 -12.85 -15.15
N GLY A 159 -14.54 -13.82 -15.50
CA GLY A 159 -14.90 -14.84 -16.48
C GLY A 159 -14.95 -16.21 -15.82
N LYS A 160 -15.65 -17.14 -16.48
CA LYS A 160 -15.67 -18.56 -16.10
C LYS A 160 -14.27 -19.21 -16.11
N ASP A 161 -13.25 -18.47 -16.56
CA ASP A 161 -11.85 -18.92 -16.60
C ASP A 161 -11.13 -18.79 -15.26
N PHE A 162 -11.75 -18.13 -14.26
CA PHE A 162 -11.21 -17.99 -12.90
C PHE A 162 -11.97 -18.90 -11.93
N ASP A 163 -11.23 -19.43 -10.95
CA ASP A 163 -11.82 -20.19 -9.87
C ASP A 163 -12.81 -19.34 -9.06
N PRO A 164 -13.98 -19.87 -8.67
CA PRO A 164 -14.98 -19.15 -7.88
C PRO A 164 -14.60 -19.09 -6.40
N VAL A 165 -13.37 -18.69 -6.12
CA VAL A 165 -12.84 -18.58 -4.76
C VAL A 165 -12.56 -17.12 -4.40
N SER A 166 -12.33 -16.87 -3.11
CA SER A 166 -12.13 -15.54 -2.58
C SER A 166 -10.79 -15.42 -1.86
N ILE A 167 -10.28 -14.18 -1.86
CA ILE A 167 -9.15 -13.74 -1.03
C ILE A 167 -9.74 -12.94 0.12
N ALA A 168 -9.35 -13.28 1.35
CA ALA A 168 -9.65 -12.52 2.55
C ALA A 168 -8.47 -11.64 2.93
N PHE A 169 -8.71 -10.42 3.41
CA PHE A 169 -7.68 -9.46 3.79
C PHE A 169 -7.85 -9.00 5.24
N ILE A 170 -6.75 -9.02 5.97
CA ILE A 170 -6.64 -8.55 7.35
C ILE A 170 -5.22 -8.00 7.56
N SER A 171 -5.03 -7.12 8.53
CA SER A 171 -3.71 -6.61 8.95
C SER A 171 -3.72 -6.19 10.41
N ASP A 172 -2.57 -5.75 10.90
CA ASP A 172 -2.45 -5.07 12.19
C ASP A 172 -3.15 -5.83 13.32
N ILE A 173 -2.78 -7.12 13.44
CA ILE A 173 -3.39 -8.01 14.43
C ILE A 173 -2.86 -7.70 15.82
N HIS A 174 -1.56 -7.35 15.90
CA HIS A 174 -0.87 -6.98 17.14
C HIS A 174 -1.02 -8.04 18.24
N MET A 175 -0.77 -9.32 17.89
CA MET A 175 -0.71 -10.39 18.89
C MET A 175 0.31 -10.05 19.96
N GLY A 176 -0.05 -10.29 21.21
CA GLY A 176 0.75 -9.92 22.38
C GLY A 176 0.47 -8.53 22.93
N SER A 177 -0.31 -7.69 22.27
CA SER A 177 -0.83 -6.44 22.80
C SER A 177 -1.97 -6.67 23.79
N LYS A 178 -2.04 -5.87 24.87
CA LYS A 178 -3.20 -5.83 25.76
C LYS A 178 -4.47 -5.30 25.08
N TYR A 179 -4.30 -4.64 23.94
CA TYR A 179 -5.39 -4.11 23.13
C TYR A 179 -5.85 -5.08 22.03
N PHE A 180 -5.24 -6.28 21.93
CA PHE A 180 -5.70 -7.30 21.00
C PHE A 180 -7.15 -7.69 21.29
N LEU A 181 -7.99 -7.67 20.26
CA LEU A 181 -9.43 -7.94 20.35
C LEU A 181 -9.70 -9.44 20.24
N GLU A 182 -9.37 -10.20 21.29
CA GLU A 182 -9.47 -11.66 21.30
C GLU A 182 -10.88 -12.15 20.99
N ASP A 183 -11.91 -11.59 21.60
CA ASP A 183 -13.32 -11.96 21.34
C ASP A 183 -13.73 -11.73 19.87
N THR A 184 -13.23 -10.66 19.26
CA THR A 184 -13.49 -10.34 17.85
C THR A 184 -12.79 -11.33 16.93
N TRP A 185 -11.54 -11.67 17.26
CA TRP A 185 -10.77 -12.69 16.55
C TRP A 185 -11.46 -14.06 16.63
N ASP A 186 -11.87 -14.49 17.80
CA ASP A 186 -12.51 -15.79 18.02
C ASP A 186 -13.86 -15.88 17.30
N LYS A 187 -14.63 -14.78 17.22
CA LYS A 187 -15.85 -14.69 16.40
C LYS A 187 -15.52 -14.85 14.93
N MET A 188 -14.47 -14.22 14.43
CA MET A 188 -14.02 -14.33 13.04
C MET A 188 -13.58 -15.76 12.71
N MET A 189 -12.78 -16.40 13.58
CA MET A 189 -12.37 -17.81 13.41
C MET A 189 -13.57 -18.76 13.39
N LYS A 190 -14.51 -18.56 14.30
CA LYS A 190 -15.76 -19.34 14.32
C LYS A 190 -16.54 -19.18 13.02
N TRP A 191 -16.70 -17.94 12.57
CA TRP A 191 -17.40 -17.63 11.32
C TRP A 191 -16.70 -18.28 10.10
N MET A 192 -15.35 -18.25 10.04
CA MET A 192 -14.58 -18.89 8.97
C MET A 192 -14.78 -20.41 8.92
N ASN A 193 -15.10 -21.04 10.05
CA ASN A 193 -15.37 -22.47 10.12
C ASN A 193 -16.83 -22.87 9.84
N GLU A 194 -17.79 -21.97 10.07
CA GLU A 194 -19.21 -22.32 10.10
C GLU A 194 -20.04 -21.67 8.99
N ASP A 195 -19.64 -20.51 8.45
CA ASP A 195 -20.45 -19.74 7.51
C ASP A 195 -20.30 -20.21 6.07
N GLU A 196 -21.38 -20.22 5.32
CA GLU A 196 -21.40 -20.65 3.92
C GLU A 196 -20.54 -19.74 3.02
N LEU A 197 -20.50 -18.43 3.31
CA LEU A 197 -19.68 -17.49 2.56
C LEU A 197 -18.18 -17.77 2.81
N ALA A 198 -17.82 -18.19 4.02
CA ALA A 198 -16.44 -18.49 4.38
C ALA A 198 -15.89 -19.72 3.63
N LYS A 199 -16.73 -20.68 3.24
CA LYS A 199 -16.33 -21.83 2.43
C LYS A 199 -15.71 -21.47 1.08
N ASN A 200 -15.96 -20.25 0.63
CA ASN A 200 -15.41 -19.72 -0.61
C ASN A 200 -13.99 -19.12 -0.44
N ILE A 201 -13.50 -18.92 0.78
CA ILE A 201 -12.20 -18.31 1.05
C ILE A 201 -11.09 -19.34 0.78
N LYS A 202 -10.18 -19.01 -0.15
CA LYS A 202 -9.01 -19.84 -0.46
C LYS A 202 -7.72 -19.27 0.16
N TYR A 203 -7.62 -17.96 0.24
CA TYR A 203 -6.42 -17.25 0.71
C TYR A 203 -6.78 -16.27 1.80
N LEU A 204 -5.95 -16.19 2.84
CA LEU A 204 -6.00 -15.16 3.89
C LEU A 204 -4.70 -14.34 3.84
N VAL A 205 -4.76 -13.14 3.31
CA VAL A 205 -3.61 -12.22 3.25
C VAL A 205 -3.56 -11.39 4.52
N MET A 206 -2.46 -11.52 5.26
CA MET A 206 -2.18 -10.77 6.48
C MET A 206 -1.14 -9.70 6.17
N ALA A 207 -1.60 -8.46 6.02
CA ALA A 207 -0.80 -7.36 5.47
C ALA A 207 0.08 -6.64 6.52
N GLY A 208 0.79 -7.40 7.34
CA GLY A 208 1.78 -6.92 8.31
C GLY A 208 1.23 -6.69 9.71
N ASP A 209 2.16 -6.42 10.64
CA ASP A 209 1.93 -6.24 12.06
C ASP A 209 1.13 -7.39 12.68
N VAL A 210 1.63 -8.61 12.44
CA VAL A 210 1.08 -9.84 13.00
C VAL A 210 1.21 -9.83 14.54
N CYS A 211 2.37 -9.39 15.03
CA CYS A 211 2.68 -9.21 16.44
C CYS A 211 2.82 -7.73 16.79
N ASP A 212 2.63 -7.40 18.08
CA ASP A 212 2.84 -6.04 18.58
C ASP A 212 4.34 -5.65 18.61
N GLY A 213 5.20 -6.68 18.62
CA GLY A 213 6.65 -6.48 18.68
C GLY A 213 7.14 -6.08 20.07
N ILE A 214 8.43 -5.77 20.16
CA ILE A 214 9.09 -5.38 21.42
C ILE A 214 9.99 -4.16 21.16
N GLY A 215 9.81 -3.10 21.95
CA GLY A 215 10.65 -1.91 21.88
C GLY A 215 10.41 -1.02 20.65
N ILE A 216 9.22 -1.05 20.09
CA ILE A 216 8.82 -0.26 18.90
C ILE A 216 8.68 1.22 19.28
N TYR A 217 8.13 1.52 20.45
CA TYR A 217 7.97 2.88 20.96
C TYR A 217 8.20 2.94 22.49
N PRO A 218 8.59 4.11 23.04
CA PRO A 218 8.81 4.24 24.48
C PRO A 218 7.56 3.91 25.30
N GLY A 219 7.72 3.06 26.31
CA GLY A 219 6.63 2.67 27.23
C GLY A 219 5.76 1.52 26.73
N GLN A 220 6.05 0.94 25.56
CA GLN A 220 5.30 -0.19 25.01
C GLN A 220 5.22 -1.38 25.95
N GLU A 221 6.25 -1.61 26.74
CA GLU A 221 6.31 -2.72 27.72
C GLU A 221 5.10 -2.74 28.67
N ASN A 222 4.50 -1.59 28.95
CA ASN A 222 3.29 -1.50 29.77
C ASN A 222 2.03 -1.99 29.05
N ASN A 223 2.07 -2.08 27.72
CA ASN A 223 0.95 -2.46 26.85
C ASN A 223 1.08 -3.89 26.32
N LEU A 224 2.14 -4.60 26.67
CA LEU A 224 2.36 -5.97 26.23
C LEU A 224 1.83 -7.00 27.23
N ILE A 225 1.32 -8.13 26.72
CA ILE A 225 1.01 -9.34 27.46
C ILE A 225 2.27 -10.19 27.60
N PHE A 226 3.10 -10.23 26.54
CA PHE A 226 4.36 -10.96 26.48
C PHE A 226 5.51 -9.98 26.23
N ASP A 227 6.57 -10.12 27.00
CA ASP A 227 7.81 -9.36 26.87
C ASP A 227 8.85 -10.02 25.93
N ASN A 228 8.44 -11.10 25.23
CA ASN A 228 9.24 -11.86 24.28
C ASN A 228 8.49 -11.98 22.95
N ALA A 229 9.15 -11.60 21.86
CA ALA A 229 8.56 -11.65 20.53
C ALA A 229 8.20 -13.07 20.08
N TYR A 230 9.00 -14.08 20.44
CA TYR A 230 8.70 -15.49 20.08
C TYR A 230 7.39 -15.98 20.69
N ASP A 231 7.07 -15.57 21.92
CA ASP A 231 5.82 -15.94 22.58
C ASP A 231 4.61 -15.27 21.91
N GLN A 232 4.80 -14.05 21.39
CA GLN A 232 3.77 -13.36 20.58
C GLN A 232 3.49 -14.13 19.29
N TYR A 233 4.54 -14.58 18.58
CA TYR A 233 4.38 -15.39 17.35
C TYR A 233 3.80 -16.78 17.65
N GLU A 234 4.18 -17.41 18.76
CA GLU A 234 3.56 -18.67 19.19
C GLU A 234 2.05 -18.51 19.42
N MET A 235 1.64 -17.42 20.04
CA MET A 235 0.21 -17.08 20.19
C MET A 235 -0.45 -16.89 18.82
N ALA A 236 0.18 -16.14 17.92
CA ALA A 236 -0.34 -15.91 16.56
C ALA A 236 -0.50 -17.24 15.80
N ALA A 237 0.50 -18.11 15.84
CA ALA A 237 0.46 -19.41 15.18
C ALA A 237 -0.67 -20.30 15.73
N ARG A 238 -0.82 -20.39 17.05
CA ARG A 238 -1.91 -21.16 17.69
C ARG A 238 -3.31 -20.62 17.32
N LYS A 239 -3.44 -19.29 17.20
CA LYS A 239 -4.70 -18.67 16.78
C LYS A 239 -4.99 -18.93 15.29
N LEU A 240 -3.97 -19.01 14.45
CA LEU A 240 -4.11 -19.36 13.03
C LEU A 240 -4.33 -20.85 12.77
N ASP A 241 -3.88 -21.74 13.65
CA ASP A 241 -4.18 -23.19 13.58
C ASP A 241 -5.70 -23.49 13.68
N LEU A 242 -6.52 -22.50 14.05
CA LEU A 242 -7.98 -22.60 14.06
C LEU A 242 -8.62 -22.35 12.69
N LEU A 243 -7.84 -21.92 11.70
CA LEU A 243 -8.35 -21.75 10.32
C LEU A 243 -8.73 -23.10 9.70
N PRO A 244 -9.76 -23.13 8.85
CA PRO A 244 -10.03 -24.30 8.03
C PRO A 244 -8.84 -24.68 7.15
N ASP A 245 -8.56 -25.97 7.00
CA ASP A 245 -7.41 -26.51 6.26
C ASP A 245 -7.33 -26.05 4.80
N HIS A 246 -8.46 -25.67 4.20
CA HIS A 246 -8.53 -25.21 2.81
C HIS A 246 -8.12 -23.73 2.63
N ILE A 247 -7.99 -22.98 3.72
CA ILE A 247 -7.57 -21.58 3.68
C ILE A 247 -6.05 -21.50 3.86
N THR A 248 -5.35 -20.93 2.89
CA THR A 248 -3.90 -20.74 2.94
C THR A 248 -3.57 -19.33 3.46
N PRO A 249 -2.96 -19.18 4.66
CA PRO A 249 -2.47 -17.90 5.12
C PRO A 249 -1.25 -17.44 4.33
N ILE A 250 -1.20 -16.15 3.98
CA ILE A 250 -0.06 -15.47 3.36
C ILE A 250 0.34 -14.34 4.28
N ILE A 251 1.54 -14.43 4.86
CA ILE A 251 2.02 -13.49 5.89
C ILE A 251 3.15 -12.65 5.31
N LEU A 252 2.97 -11.33 5.31
CA LEU A 252 4.05 -10.36 5.13
C LEU A 252 4.27 -9.61 6.45
N PRO A 253 5.50 -9.17 6.74
CA PRO A 253 5.78 -8.42 7.96
C PRO A 253 5.36 -6.96 7.85
N GLY A 254 5.09 -6.34 8.99
CA GLY A 254 4.98 -4.89 9.15
C GLY A 254 6.13 -4.30 9.97
N ASN A 255 5.97 -3.06 10.43
CA ASN A 255 7.02 -2.37 11.19
C ASN A 255 7.11 -2.80 12.67
N HIS A 256 6.09 -3.46 13.20
CA HIS A 256 6.10 -4.05 14.54
C HIS A 256 6.70 -5.46 14.55
N ASP A 257 6.70 -6.15 13.42
CA ASP A 257 7.20 -7.52 13.32
C ASP A 257 8.72 -7.62 13.46
N ALA A 258 9.22 -8.83 13.78
CA ALA A 258 10.64 -9.10 14.03
C ALA A 258 11.49 -9.08 12.75
N VAL A 259 11.50 -7.94 12.06
CA VAL A 259 12.29 -7.66 10.87
C VAL A 259 13.00 -6.30 11.01
N ARG A 260 13.90 -5.98 10.08
CA ARG A 260 14.51 -4.64 10.06
C ARG A 260 13.45 -3.56 9.83
N PRO A 261 13.54 -2.38 10.49
CA PRO A 261 12.59 -1.28 10.25
C PRO A 261 12.64 -0.71 8.84
N ALA A 262 13.82 -0.74 8.20
CA ALA A 262 14.01 -0.20 6.85
C ALA A 262 13.34 -1.07 5.79
N GLN A 263 12.58 -0.43 4.91
CA GLN A 263 11.96 -1.08 3.75
C GLN A 263 12.92 -1.14 2.55
N PRO A 264 12.79 -2.15 1.68
CA PRO A 264 11.89 -3.29 1.78
C PRO A 264 12.28 -4.24 2.92
N GLN A 265 11.27 -4.82 3.57
CA GLN A 265 11.49 -5.74 4.67
C GLN A 265 11.57 -7.18 4.17
N PRO A 266 12.51 -8.00 4.69
CA PRO A 266 12.58 -9.42 4.37
C PRO A 266 11.40 -10.16 5.01
N MET A 267 11.19 -11.40 4.61
CA MET A 267 10.30 -12.29 5.35
C MET A 267 10.82 -12.54 6.78
N LEU A 268 9.93 -12.96 7.66
CA LEU A 268 10.26 -13.35 9.03
C LEU A 268 11.39 -14.38 9.05
N GLU A 269 12.14 -14.45 10.15
CA GLU A 269 13.19 -15.45 10.31
C GLU A 269 12.63 -16.88 10.28
N HIS A 270 13.44 -17.82 9.81
CA HIS A 270 13.03 -19.22 9.63
C HIS A 270 12.51 -19.86 10.93
N THR A 271 13.10 -19.53 12.07
CA THR A 271 12.66 -20.00 13.40
C THR A 271 11.26 -19.56 13.75
N ILE A 272 10.85 -18.36 13.31
CA ILE A 272 9.49 -17.84 13.48
C ILE A 272 8.56 -18.50 12.48
N GLN A 273 8.97 -18.60 11.21
CA GLN A 273 8.17 -19.25 10.16
C GLN A 273 7.78 -20.69 10.53
N GLN A 274 8.69 -21.43 11.16
CA GLN A 274 8.45 -22.81 11.58
C GLN A 274 7.35 -22.97 12.66
N GLN A 275 6.93 -21.88 13.29
CA GLN A 275 5.79 -21.92 14.23
C GLN A 275 4.45 -22.00 13.49
N PHE A 276 4.39 -21.57 12.23
CA PHE A 276 3.17 -21.56 11.43
C PHE A 276 3.12 -22.76 10.49
N ASN A 277 2.20 -23.68 10.74
CA ASN A 277 2.18 -25.00 10.08
C ASN A 277 1.90 -24.97 8.58
N SER A 278 1.14 -24.00 8.08
CA SER A 278 0.65 -23.95 6.69
C SER A 278 0.76 -22.58 6.02
N ALA A 279 1.40 -21.60 6.67
CA ALA A 279 1.49 -20.25 6.14
C ALA A 279 2.59 -20.09 5.09
N ILE A 280 2.32 -19.28 4.08
CA ILE A 280 3.31 -18.80 3.11
C ILE A 280 3.84 -17.46 3.62
N HIS A 281 5.16 -17.38 3.84
CA HIS A 281 5.81 -16.17 4.29
C HIS A 281 6.42 -15.40 3.13
N THR A 282 6.22 -14.08 3.13
CA THR A 282 6.72 -13.18 2.08
C THR A 282 7.45 -11.98 2.69
N GLY A 283 8.13 -11.20 1.87
CA GLY A 283 8.65 -9.89 2.27
C GLY A 283 7.59 -8.79 2.14
N ASN A 284 7.92 -7.60 2.57
CA ASN A 284 7.11 -6.39 2.46
C ASN A 284 7.85 -5.32 1.64
N PRO A 285 7.33 -4.90 0.46
CA PRO A 285 6.08 -5.33 -0.17
C PRO A 285 6.15 -6.75 -0.77
N CYS A 286 4.98 -7.37 -0.92
CA CYS A 286 4.77 -8.66 -1.57
C CYS A 286 4.07 -8.47 -2.92
N ARG A 287 4.59 -9.15 -3.95
CA ARG A 287 3.85 -9.41 -5.20
C ARG A 287 3.61 -10.90 -5.32
N ALA A 288 2.37 -11.27 -5.56
CA ALA A 288 2.01 -12.66 -5.73
C ALA A 288 0.90 -12.80 -6.78
N ASN A 289 0.93 -13.89 -7.53
CA ASN A 289 -0.22 -14.31 -8.33
C ASN A 289 -1.02 -15.33 -7.50
N LEU A 290 -2.29 -15.06 -7.29
CA LEU A 290 -3.22 -15.91 -6.54
C LEU A 290 -4.34 -16.35 -7.47
N SER A 291 -4.30 -17.58 -7.95
CA SER A 291 -5.27 -18.13 -8.91
C SER A 291 -5.54 -17.19 -10.08
N GLY A 292 -4.48 -16.62 -10.66
CA GLY A 292 -4.54 -15.70 -11.79
C GLY A 292 -4.75 -14.22 -11.46
N ILE A 293 -4.79 -13.83 -10.17
CA ILE A 293 -4.91 -12.44 -9.71
C ILE A 293 -3.54 -11.92 -9.26
N GLU A 294 -3.07 -10.87 -9.91
CA GLU A 294 -1.84 -10.16 -9.54
C GLU A 294 -2.09 -9.27 -8.30
N LEU A 295 -1.71 -9.79 -7.14
CA LEU A 295 -1.75 -9.08 -5.87
C LEU A 295 -0.50 -8.22 -5.69
N LEU A 296 -0.67 -6.99 -5.25
CA LEU A 296 0.33 -6.20 -4.55
C LEU A 296 -0.13 -6.00 -3.12
N ALA A 297 0.58 -6.57 -2.16
CA ALA A 297 0.36 -6.34 -0.74
C ALA A 297 1.55 -5.55 -0.16
N TYR A 298 1.25 -4.52 0.58
CA TYR A 298 2.22 -3.64 1.22
C TYR A 298 1.69 -3.26 2.60
N HIS A 299 2.50 -3.40 3.65
CA HIS A 299 2.00 -3.06 4.99
C HIS A 299 1.48 -1.62 5.08
N GLY A 300 2.15 -0.64 4.48
CA GLY A 300 1.60 0.72 4.40
C GLY A 300 2.41 1.80 5.11
N GLN A 301 3.49 1.48 5.81
CA GLN A 301 4.30 2.42 6.58
C GLN A 301 4.72 3.69 5.80
N GLY A 302 4.89 3.62 4.48
CA GLY A 302 5.16 4.80 3.65
C GLY A 302 4.04 5.84 3.61
N MET A 303 2.86 5.54 4.15
CA MET A 303 1.78 6.53 4.32
C MET A 303 2.15 7.60 5.35
N ASP A 304 2.99 7.28 6.35
CA ASP A 304 3.51 8.23 7.33
C ASP A 304 4.27 9.39 6.69
N ASP A 305 4.85 9.17 5.50
CA ASP A 305 5.50 10.21 4.72
C ASP A 305 4.53 11.03 3.84
N ILE A 306 3.36 10.49 3.53
CA ILE A 306 2.36 11.11 2.64
C ILE A 306 1.34 11.91 3.44
N ILE A 307 0.80 11.33 4.52
CA ILE A 307 -0.26 11.92 5.35
C ILE A 307 0.07 13.36 5.80
N PRO A 308 1.24 13.65 6.39
CA PRO A 308 1.53 15.00 6.87
C PRO A 308 1.79 16.03 5.77
N LYS A 309 1.88 15.59 4.51
CA LYS A 309 2.25 16.42 3.36
C LYS A 309 1.10 16.71 2.41
N LEU A 310 0.02 15.93 2.46
CA LEU A 310 -1.13 16.04 1.59
C LEU A 310 -2.41 16.24 2.40
N ASP A 311 -2.98 17.44 2.33
CA ASP A 311 -4.13 17.86 3.15
C ASP A 311 -5.39 16.96 2.99
N HIS A 312 -5.49 16.21 1.88
CA HIS A 312 -6.63 15.30 1.60
C HIS A 312 -6.38 13.85 2.06
N VAL A 313 -5.20 13.55 2.58
CA VAL A 313 -4.84 12.21 3.10
C VAL A 313 -4.76 12.27 4.61
N THR A 314 -5.48 11.40 5.30
CA THR A 314 -5.44 11.28 6.77
C THR A 314 -5.33 9.81 7.16
N TYR A 315 -5.05 9.52 8.42
CA TYR A 315 -5.08 8.13 8.93
C TYR A 315 -6.46 7.50 8.76
N GLU A 316 -7.55 8.26 8.98
CA GLU A 316 -8.92 7.79 8.83
C GLU A 316 -9.33 7.60 7.35
N ASN A 317 -8.73 8.38 6.45
CA ASN A 317 -8.97 8.32 5.00
C ASN A 317 -7.70 7.90 4.23
N SER A 318 -7.03 6.86 4.70
CA SER A 318 -5.77 6.35 4.15
C SER A 318 -5.93 5.71 2.77
N ILE A 319 -7.16 5.43 2.33
CA ILE A 319 -7.44 4.98 0.97
C ILE A 319 -6.98 6.03 -0.07
N GLU A 320 -7.06 7.32 0.23
CA GLU A 320 -6.49 8.38 -0.62
C GLU A 320 -4.95 8.29 -0.69
N GLY A 321 -4.30 7.86 0.40
CA GLY A 321 -2.87 7.57 0.40
C GLY A 321 -2.49 6.45 -0.57
N MET A 322 -3.28 5.37 -0.63
CA MET A 322 -3.08 4.29 -1.59
C MET A 322 -3.23 4.77 -3.04
N LYS A 323 -4.22 5.61 -3.32
CA LYS A 323 -4.42 6.21 -4.65
C LYS A 323 -3.23 7.09 -5.04
N GLU A 324 -2.70 7.88 -4.10
CA GLU A 324 -1.50 8.67 -4.31
C GLU A 324 -0.24 7.79 -4.52
N MET A 325 -0.13 6.64 -3.84
CA MET A 325 0.96 5.68 -4.10
C MET A 325 0.92 5.12 -5.52
N LEU A 326 -0.26 4.75 -6.02
CA LEU A 326 -0.43 4.28 -7.40
C LEU A 326 -0.13 5.38 -8.41
N LYS A 327 -0.63 6.60 -8.19
CA LYS A 327 -0.43 7.78 -9.04
C LYS A 327 1.05 8.16 -9.17
N ARG A 328 1.81 8.08 -8.07
CA ARG A 328 3.24 8.43 -8.00
C ARG A 328 4.17 7.28 -8.32
N ARG A 329 3.62 6.09 -8.60
CA ARG A 329 4.42 4.87 -8.74
C ARG A 329 5.35 4.66 -7.54
N HIS A 330 4.80 4.86 -6.34
CA HIS A 330 5.53 4.56 -5.10
C HIS A 330 6.08 3.12 -5.15
N MET A 331 7.23 2.87 -4.52
CA MET A 331 7.91 1.56 -4.61
C MET A 331 8.20 1.09 -6.05
N VAL A 332 8.31 2.01 -7.01
CA VAL A 332 8.52 1.69 -8.44
C VAL A 332 7.49 0.69 -8.96
N ILE A 333 6.21 0.99 -8.76
CA ILE A 333 5.11 0.17 -9.30
C ILE A 333 5.11 0.29 -10.83
N THR A 334 5.87 -0.56 -11.52
CA THR A 334 5.95 -0.59 -13.00
C THR A 334 4.76 -1.33 -13.58
N ASP A 335 4.42 -2.47 -12.99
CA ASP A 335 3.31 -3.32 -13.40
C ASP A 335 2.10 -3.03 -12.53
N VAL A 336 0.97 -2.77 -13.17
CA VAL A 336 -0.28 -2.44 -12.49
C VAL A 336 -0.90 -3.71 -11.91
N PRO A 337 -1.06 -3.83 -10.58
CA PRO A 337 -1.64 -5.01 -9.97
C PRO A 337 -3.13 -5.15 -10.32
N ASP A 338 -3.69 -6.36 -10.13
CA ASP A 338 -5.13 -6.59 -10.19
C ASP A 338 -5.83 -6.15 -8.91
N ILE A 339 -5.13 -6.18 -7.78
CA ILE A 339 -5.60 -5.68 -6.48
C ILE A 339 -4.41 -5.14 -5.68
N PHE A 340 -4.60 -4.03 -5.00
CA PHE A 340 -3.62 -3.43 -4.10
C PHE A 340 -4.15 -3.39 -2.66
N VAL A 341 -3.38 -3.90 -1.71
CA VAL A 341 -3.77 -4.04 -0.30
C VAL A 341 -2.74 -3.39 0.61
N THR A 342 -3.21 -2.68 1.64
CA THR A 342 -2.37 -2.13 2.71
C THR A 342 -3.00 -2.35 4.09
N GLY A 343 -2.23 -2.15 5.15
CA GLY A 343 -2.59 -2.05 6.56
C GLY A 343 -2.05 -0.76 7.17
N HIS A 344 -1.42 -0.86 8.36
CA HIS A 344 -0.66 0.14 9.09
C HIS A 344 -1.48 1.28 9.73
N THR A 345 -2.45 1.81 9.02
CA THR A 345 -3.20 3.00 9.49
C THR A 345 -4.35 2.67 10.43
N HIS A 346 -4.59 1.40 10.70
CA HIS A 346 -5.71 0.90 11.51
C HIS A 346 -7.08 1.43 11.05
N SER A 347 -7.18 1.80 9.79
CA SER A 347 -8.43 2.17 9.12
C SER A 347 -8.93 1.03 8.22
N HIS A 348 -10.15 1.14 7.75
CA HIS A 348 -10.74 0.17 6.84
C HIS A 348 -11.42 0.88 5.68
N ALA A 349 -11.06 0.51 4.45
CA ALA A 349 -11.72 1.05 3.27
C ALA A 349 -11.56 0.09 2.08
N TYR A 350 -12.51 0.18 1.14
CA TYR A 350 -12.47 -0.48 -0.15
C TYR A 350 -12.94 0.48 -1.23
N GLU A 351 -12.08 0.81 -2.18
CA GLU A 351 -12.40 1.67 -3.30
C GLU A 351 -11.66 1.25 -4.57
N TRP A 352 -12.11 1.77 -5.71
CA TRP A 352 -11.48 1.55 -7.00
C TRP A 352 -10.68 2.77 -7.43
N TYR A 353 -9.43 2.54 -7.86
CA TYR A 353 -8.63 3.56 -8.49
C TYR A 353 -8.20 3.13 -9.87
N ARG A 354 -8.73 3.79 -10.91
CA ARG A 354 -8.42 3.51 -12.34
C ARG A 354 -8.53 2.02 -12.72
N GLY A 355 -9.51 1.32 -12.15
CA GLY A 355 -9.74 -0.11 -12.41
C GLY A 355 -8.91 -1.05 -11.55
N VAL A 356 -8.21 -0.56 -10.54
CA VAL A 356 -7.54 -1.35 -9.51
C VAL A 356 -8.33 -1.24 -8.21
N PRO A 357 -8.85 -2.35 -7.65
CA PRO A 357 -9.40 -2.35 -6.30
C PRO A 357 -8.27 -2.09 -5.30
N CYS A 358 -8.51 -1.14 -4.41
CA CYS A 358 -7.64 -0.77 -3.31
C CYS A 358 -8.32 -1.15 -2.00
N VAL A 359 -7.62 -1.89 -1.14
CA VAL A 359 -8.11 -2.35 0.17
C VAL A 359 -7.19 -1.83 1.25
N VAL A 360 -7.71 -1.03 2.16
CA VAL A 360 -7.08 -0.78 3.46
C VAL A 360 -7.64 -1.82 4.42
N SER A 361 -6.79 -2.73 4.88
CA SER A 361 -7.20 -3.83 5.75
C SER A 361 -7.39 -3.34 7.17
N SER A 362 -8.49 -3.79 7.78
CA SER A 362 -8.82 -3.48 9.17
C SER A 362 -7.83 -4.09 10.17
N THR A 363 -7.73 -3.47 11.32
CA THR A 363 -6.95 -3.97 12.47
C THR A 363 -7.76 -4.90 13.39
N MET A 364 -7.06 -5.75 14.14
CA MET A 364 -7.57 -6.49 15.30
C MET A 364 -7.09 -5.90 16.62
N GLN A 365 -6.56 -4.69 16.62
CA GLN A 365 -6.17 -3.94 17.81
C GLN A 365 -7.23 -2.89 18.17
N GLY A 366 -7.60 -2.84 19.44
CA GLY A 366 -8.47 -1.80 20.00
C GLY A 366 -7.80 -0.43 20.00
N GLN A 367 -8.56 0.58 20.43
CA GLN A 367 -8.06 1.95 20.54
C GLN A 367 -6.92 2.04 21.57
N THR A 368 -5.74 2.45 21.12
CA THR A 368 -4.55 2.63 21.96
C THR A 368 -4.42 4.08 22.45
N ASP A 369 -3.61 4.29 23.50
CA ASP A 369 -3.29 5.64 23.98
C ASP A 369 -2.56 6.46 22.92
N PHE A 370 -1.76 5.81 22.08
CA PHE A 370 -1.07 6.47 20.96
C PHE A 370 -2.06 7.01 19.92
N MET A 371 -3.06 6.21 19.51
CA MET A 371 -4.11 6.66 18.60
C MET A 371 -4.93 7.80 19.20
N ASN A 372 -5.27 7.71 20.50
CA ASN A 372 -5.95 8.79 21.22
C ASN A 372 -5.15 10.09 21.22
N MET A 373 -3.84 10.01 21.41
CA MET A 373 -2.94 11.15 21.35
C MET A 373 -2.87 11.77 19.96
N LEU A 374 -2.92 10.99 18.89
CA LEU A 374 -2.96 11.45 17.51
C LEU A 374 -4.36 11.91 17.05
N GLY A 375 -5.40 11.64 17.84
CA GLY A 375 -6.75 12.13 17.60
C GLY A 375 -7.54 11.39 16.53
N TYR A 376 -7.21 10.14 16.22
CA TYR A 376 -7.97 9.32 15.29
C TYR A 376 -8.51 8.03 15.93
N ALA A 377 -9.59 7.50 15.37
CA ALA A 377 -10.24 6.27 15.83
C ALA A 377 -9.87 5.09 14.94
N SER A 378 -9.54 3.94 15.54
CA SER A 378 -9.29 2.71 14.78
C SER A 378 -10.59 2.11 14.25
N GLN A 379 -10.59 1.70 12.98
CA GLN A 379 -11.66 0.92 12.35
C GLN A 379 -11.28 -0.56 12.40
N LYS A 380 -11.82 -1.25 13.38
CA LYS A 380 -11.37 -2.56 13.82
C LYS A 380 -12.39 -3.67 13.57
N GLY A 381 -11.88 -4.88 13.36
CA GLY A 381 -12.71 -6.09 13.30
C GLY A 381 -13.51 -6.28 12.02
N PHE A 382 -13.03 -5.75 10.90
CA PHE A 382 -13.62 -6.01 9.59
C PHE A 382 -12.75 -7.00 8.80
N LEU A 383 -13.38 -7.90 8.07
CA LEU A 383 -12.74 -8.78 7.10
C LEU A 383 -13.21 -8.39 5.71
N THR A 384 -12.30 -8.00 4.84
CA THR A 384 -12.63 -7.75 3.43
C THR A 384 -12.41 -9.02 2.62
N LEU A 385 -13.43 -9.46 1.91
CA LEU A 385 -13.39 -10.56 0.96
C LEU A 385 -13.41 -10.02 -0.46
N TYR A 386 -12.59 -10.61 -1.34
CA TYR A 386 -12.60 -10.30 -2.76
C TYR A 386 -12.74 -11.60 -3.56
N ASN A 387 -13.85 -11.74 -4.27
CA ASN A 387 -14.08 -12.92 -5.11
C ASN A 387 -13.32 -12.79 -6.43
N ILE A 388 -12.51 -13.80 -6.74
CA ILE A 388 -11.63 -13.82 -7.90
C ILE A 388 -12.41 -13.85 -9.20
N GLN A 389 -13.49 -14.64 -9.25
CA GLN A 389 -14.25 -14.87 -10.47
C GLN A 389 -15.11 -13.66 -10.87
N ASN A 390 -15.88 -13.10 -9.95
CA ASN A 390 -16.80 -11.99 -10.26
C ASN A 390 -16.21 -10.60 -10.01
N ARG A 391 -15.02 -10.52 -9.39
CA ARG A 391 -14.32 -9.26 -9.06
C ARG A 391 -15.11 -8.35 -8.10
N GLU A 392 -15.91 -8.93 -7.24
CA GLU A 392 -16.69 -8.23 -6.23
C GLU A 392 -16.03 -8.35 -4.85
N ALA A 393 -16.21 -7.33 -4.02
CA ALA A 393 -15.80 -7.37 -2.63
C ALA A 393 -17.00 -7.38 -1.69
N LYS A 394 -16.83 -8.03 -0.54
CA LYS A 394 -17.75 -8.01 0.58
C LYS A 394 -16.97 -7.71 1.85
N VAL A 395 -17.62 -7.00 2.77
CA VAL A 395 -17.04 -6.68 4.09
C VAL A 395 -17.87 -7.39 5.14
N VAL A 396 -17.20 -8.12 6.03
CA VAL A 396 -17.84 -8.85 7.14
C VAL A 396 -17.38 -8.22 8.46
N PRO A 397 -18.28 -7.60 9.24
CA PRO A 397 -17.96 -7.00 10.53
C PRO A 397 -18.04 -8.06 11.65
N PHE A 398 -17.07 -8.05 12.56
CA PHE A 398 -17.02 -8.92 13.75
C PHE A 398 -17.03 -8.15 15.08
N HIS A 399 -16.76 -6.84 15.02
CA HIS A 399 -16.77 -6.00 16.22
C HIS A 399 -18.17 -5.41 16.46
N ALA A 400 -18.71 -5.59 17.66
CA ALA A 400 -20.13 -5.42 17.99
C ALA A 400 -20.49 -3.97 18.40
N ASN A 401 -19.99 -2.90 17.84
CA ASN A 401 -20.44 -1.54 18.19
C ASN A 401 -20.29 -0.48 17.08
N ASP A 402 -19.98 -0.88 15.87
CA ASP A 402 -19.97 0.09 14.79
C ASP A 402 -21.21 -0.17 13.90
N ASP A 403 -22.34 0.45 14.27
CA ASP A 403 -23.43 0.76 13.32
C ASP A 403 -22.87 1.75 12.30
N ILE A 404 -22.07 1.24 11.36
CA ILE A 404 -21.67 2.00 10.19
C ILE A 404 -22.73 1.71 9.14
N ASP A 405 -23.63 2.65 8.95
CA ASP A 405 -24.46 2.70 7.75
C ASP A 405 -23.55 2.87 6.51
N PHE A 406 -23.48 1.83 5.68
CA PHE A 406 -22.86 1.84 4.36
C PHE A 406 -23.83 2.30 3.28
#